data_2f1a4d29070ee019dbe603b17992365e
#
_entry.id   2f1a4d29070ee019dbe603b17992365e
#
_cell.length_a   1.000
_cell.length_b   1.000
_cell.length_c   1.000
_cell.angle_alpha   90.00
_cell.angle_beta   90.00
_cell.angle_gamma   90.00
#
_symmetry.space_group_name_H-M   'P 1'
#
loop_
_entity.id
_entity.type
_entity.pdbx_description
1 polymer ?
#
loop_
_entity_poly.entity_id
_entity_poly.type
_entity_poly.pdbx_seq_one_letter_code
_entity_poly.pdbx_strand_id
1 'polypeptide(L)'
;DWSDRNWRSSLFLHIACLPGDGIAVDTLNRVCKAKRRANRVVHRVSRACLRHGLSPEAHLVSILGKKRRKELSRKRRRLEETGQTIFTRATGEDGLDEWIDQFLQLEDAGWKGQESSSLISARQTACFFRESLHGAAREHRLERLAFHINGKPVAMLCNFVTPPLAHSFKTAFDEDLYKLSPGMPLQ
;
A
#
# COMPACT_ATOMS: atom_id res chain seq x y z
N ASP A 1 20.44 -18.90 18.28
CA ASP A 1 20.14 -18.22 17.02
C ASP A 1 20.83 -16.87 16.92
N TRP A 2 20.44 -15.98 15.96
CA TRP A 2 21.12 -14.69 15.77
C TRP A 2 21.15 -13.84 17.04
N SER A 3 20.02 -13.67 17.72
CA SER A 3 19.92 -12.89 18.98
C SER A 3 20.77 -13.49 20.10
N ASP A 4 20.93 -14.82 20.15
CA ASP A 4 21.74 -15.51 21.16
C ASP A 4 23.23 -15.26 20.94
N ARG A 5 23.64 -15.20 19.68
CA ARG A 5 25.02 -14.92 19.30
C ARG A 5 25.41 -13.46 19.48
N ASN A 6 24.42 -12.55 19.44
CA ASN A 6 24.60 -11.10 19.48
C ASN A 6 24.03 -10.46 20.76
N TRP A 7 23.91 -11.22 21.86
CA TRP A 7 23.30 -10.75 23.11
C TRP A 7 23.98 -9.52 23.74
N ARG A 8 25.24 -9.27 23.40
CA ARG A 8 26.00 -8.11 23.88
C ARG A 8 25.71 -6.83 23.09
N SER A 9 25.17 -6.96 21.89
CA SER A 9 24.88 -5.82 21.00
C SER A 9 23.39 -5.44 20.93
N SER A 10 22.50 -6.25 21.53
CA SER A 10 21.05 -6.02 21.48
C SER A 10 20.38 -6.38 22.78
N LEU A 11 19.73 -5.41 23.42
CA LEU A 11 18.95 -5.63 24.64
C LEU A 11 17.61 -6.30 24.36
N PHE A 12 17.03 -6.05 23.21
CA PHE A 12 15.73 -6.61 22.78
C PHE A 12 15.62 -6.64 21.26
N LEU A 13 14.73 -7.50 20.76
CA LEU A 13 14.29 -7.51 19.38
C LEU A 13 12.90 -6.87 19.30
N HIS A 14 12.76 -5.80 18.54
CA HIS A 14 11.47 -5.19 18.25
C HIS A 14 11.00 -5.62 16.85
N ILE A 15 9.85 -6.30 16.78
CA ILE A 15 9.21 -6.68 15.53
C ILE A 15 8.00 -5.78 15.34
N ALA A 16 8.10 -4.85 14.41
CA ALA A 16 7.01 -3.95 14.06
C ALA A 16 6.00 -4.63 13.13
N CYS A 17 4.72 -4.24 13.25
CA CYS A 17 3.65 -4.64 12.33
C CYS A 17 3.45 -6.17 12.19
N LEU A 18 3.76 -6.95 13.23
CA LEU A 18 3.43 -8.37 13.26
C LEU A 18 1.90 -8.54 13.34
N PRO A 19 1.26 -9.39 12.50
CA PRO A 19 -0.15 -9.73 12.68
C PRO A 19 -0.44 -10.20 14.12
N GLY A 20 -1.57 -9.75 14.69
CA GLY A 20 -1.91 -10.06 16.08
C GLY A 20 -2.33 -11.51 16.31
N ASP A 21 -2.56 -12.26 15.24
CA ASP A 21 -2.97 -13.66 15.19
C ASP A 21 -2.26 -14.39 14.04
N GLY A 22 -2.39 -15.70 14.02
CA GLY A 22 -1.86 -16.55 12.97
C GLY A 22 -0.48 -17.13 13.25
N ILE A 23 0.02 -17.90 12.28
CA ILE A 23 1.17 -18.80 12.44
C ILE A 23 2.47 -18.09 12.87
N ALA A 24 2.66 -16.84 12.45
CA ALA A 24 3.87 -16.08 12.77
C ALA A 24 3.94 -15.74 14.28
N VAL A 25 2.86 -15.19 14.83
CA VAL A 25 2.80 -14.81 16.25
C VAL A 25 2.77 -16.05 17.13
N ASP A 26 2.06 -17.11 16.71
CA ASP A 26 2.01 -18.37 17.46
C ASP A 26 3.38 -19.05 17.50
N THR A 27 4.11 -19.06 16.40
CA THR A 27 5.47 -19.58 16.33
C THR A 27 6.42 -18.76 17.20
N LEU A 28 6.34 -17.44 17.16
CA LEU A 28 7.14 -16.56 18.02
C LEU A 28 6.88 -16.86 19.50
N ASN A 29 5.60 -16.93 19.89
CA ASN A 29 5.21 -17.24 21.27
C ASN A 29 5.75 -18.61 21.73
N ARG A 30 5.63 -19.63 20.87
CA ARG A 30 6.15 -20.96 21.13
C ARG A 30 7.67 -20.97 21.32
N VAL A 31 8.40 -20.31 20.43
CA VAL A 31 9.87 -20.18 20.53
C VAL A 31 10.28 -19.44 21.79
N CYS A 32 9.63 -18.32 22.10
CA CYS A 32 9.90 -17.56 23.32
C CYS A 32 9.66 -18.41 24.58
N LYS A 33 8.54 -19.15 24.62
CA LYS A 33 8.23 -20.05 25.72
C LYS A 33 9.26 -21.16 25.86
N ALA A 34 9.64 -21.83 24.79
CA ALA A 34 10.62 -22.90 24.77
C ALA A 34 12.01 -22.42 25.22
N LYS A 35 12.38 -21.20 24.89
CA LYS A 35 13.67 -20.58 25.27
C LYS A 35 13.59 -19.76 26.54
N ARG A 36 12.48 -19.80 27.29
CA ARG A 36 12.24 -19.02 28.52
C ARG A 36 12.52 -17.52 28.32
N ARG A 37 12.15 -16.97 27.18
CA ARG A 37 12.31 -15.54 26.84
C ARG A 37 11.02 -14.79 27.08
N ALA A 38 11.13 -13.62 27.70
CA ALA A 38 10.00 -12.71 27.81
C ALA A 38 9.66 -12.13 26.43
N ASN A 39 8.38 -12.09 26.10
CA ASN A 39 7.86 -11.30 24.98
C ASN A 39 6.68 -10.46 25.47
N ARG A 40 6.49 -9.31 24.83
CA ARG A 40 5.38 -8.41 25.14
C ARG A 40 4.89 -7.72 23.88
N VAL A 41 3.58 -7.56 23.79
CA VAL A 41 2.97 -6.65 22.81
C VAL A 41 3.06 -5.25 23.40
N VAL A 42 3.88 -4.39 22.79
CA VAL A 42 4.12 -3.01 23.25
C VAL A 42 3.16 -2.02 22.60
N HIS A 43 2.59 -2.37 21.45
CA HIS A 43 1.65 -1.53 20.73
C HIS A 43 0.68 -2.38 19.91
N ARG A 44 -0.58 -1.94 19.79
CA ARG A 44 -1.58 -2.56 18.91
C ARG A 44 -2.21 -1.50 18.03
N VAL A 45 -2.32 -1.79 16.75
CA VAL A 45 -3.04 -0.99 15.77
C VAL A 45 -4.09 -1.85 15.10
N SER A 46 -5.27 -1.26 14.88
CA SER A 46 -6.29 -1.85 14.02
C SER A 46 -6.19 -1.22 12.64
N ARG A 47 -6.23 -2.03 11.60
CA ARG A 47 -6.24 -1.57 10.22
C ARG A 47 -7.55 -1.94 9.56
N ALA A 48 -8.03 -1.07 8.65
CA ALA A 48 -9.16 -1.40 7.81
C ALA A 48 -8.83 -2.63 6.96
N CYS A 49 -9.76 -3.55 6.87
CA CYS A 49 -9.65 -4.75 6.07
C CYS A 49 -10.90 -4.88 5.18
N LEU A 50 -10.67 -5.00 3.88
CA LEU A 50 -11.72 -5.33 2.92
C LEU A 50 -11.88 -6.86 2.91
N ARG A 51 -13.06 -7.34 3.31
CA ARG A 51 -13.36 -8.77 3.24
C ARG A 51 -13.86 -9.14 1.84
N HIS A 52 -13.33 -10.22 1.26
CA HIS A 52 -13.83 -10.76 0.00
C HIS A 52 -15.22 -11.39 0.16
N GLY A 53 -15.87 -11.66 -0.95
CA GLY A 53 -17.14 -12.40 -0.97
C GLY A 53 -18.37 -11.57 -1.33
N LEU A 54 -18.22 -10.24 -1.47
CA LEU A 54 -19.25 -9.37 -2.01
C LEU A 54 -18.83 -8.84 -3.39
N SER A 55 -19.81 -8.55 -4.25
CA SER A 55 -19.52 -7.75 -5.45
C SER A 55 -19.06 -6.35 -5.05
N PRO A 56 -18.30 -5.62 -5.90
CA PRO A 56 -17.89 -4.25 -5.60
C PRO A 56 -19.05 -3.35 -5.22
N GLU A 57 -20.19 -3.46 -5.90
CA GLU A 57 -21.40 -2.67 -5.64
C GLU A 57 -22.02 -3.03 -4.29
N ALA A 58 -22.14 -4.33 -3.99
CA ALA A 58 -22.68 -4.80 -2.72
C ALA A 58 -21.77 -4.37 -1.55
N HIS A 59 -20.46 -4.40 -1.77
CA HIS A 59 -19.48 -3.94 -0.79
C HIS A 59 -19.63 -2.42 -0.53
N LEU A 60 -19.66 -1.61 -1.58
CA LEU A 60 -19.88 -0.16 -1.46
C LEU A 60 -21.22 0.17 -0.76
N VAL A 61 -22.25 -0.62 -1.01
CA VAL A 61 -23.55 -0.46 -0.32
C VAL A 61 -23.42 -0.81 1.16
N SER A 62 -22.67 -1.85 1.51
CA SER A 62 -22.53 -2.32 2.90
C SER A 62 -21.73 -1.35 3.78
N ILE A 63 -20.73 -0.64 3.22
CA ILE A 63 -19.82 0.22 3.98
C ILE A 63 -20.13 1.71 3.86
N LEU A 64 -20.80 2.14 2.79
CA LEU A 64 -21.06 3.56 2.52
C LEU A 64 -22.56 3.87 2.49
N GLY A 65 -22.95 4.84 3.29
CA GLY A 65 -24.31 5.38 3.24
C GLY A 65 -24.63 6.04 1.89
N LYS A 66 -25.92 6.13 1.54
CA LYS A 66 -26.41 6.68 0.25
C LYS A 66 -25.82 8.06 -0.10
N LYS A 67 -25.69 8.95 0.89
CA LYS A 67 -25.11 10.29 0.69
C LYS A 67 -23.65 10.21 0.22
N ARG A 68 -22.84 9.37 0.87
CA ARG A 68 -21.44 9.20 0.55
C ARG A 68 -21.25 8.58 -0.84
N ARG A 69 -22.02 7.57 -1.20
CA ARG A 69 -21.99 6.98 -2.56
C ARG A 69 -22.32 7.99 -3.64
N LYS A 70 -23.36 8.83 -3.42
CA LYS A 70 -23.69 9.93 -4.36
C LYS A 70 -22.55 10.95 -4.49
N GLU A 71 -21.90 11.27 -3.39
CA GLU A 71 -20.74 12.17 -3.39
C GLU A 71 -19.59 11.59 -4.21
N LEU A 72 -19.24 10.31 -4.02
CA LEU A 72 -18.20 9.63 -4.78
C LEU A 72 -18.52 9.57 -6.27
N SER A 73 -19.75 9.21 -6.63
CA SER A 73 -20.21 9.21 -8.04
C SER A 73 -20.11 10.60 -8.66
N ARG A 74 -20.44 11.66 -7.91
CA ARG A 74 -20.32 13.04 -8.39
C ARG A 74 -18.85 13.43 -8.59
N LYS A 75 -17.95 13.06 -7.66
CA LYS A 75 -16.51 13.33 -7.77
C LYS A 75 -15.90 12.60 -8.96
N ARG A 76 -16.24 11.33 -9.15
CA ARG A 76 -15.82 10.54 -10.29
C ARG A 76 -16.24 11.20 -11.61
N ARG A 77 -17.53 11.56 -11.75
CA ARG A 77 -18.01 12.24 -12.96
C ARG A 77 -17.26 13.55 -13.22
N ARG A 78 -16.98 14.33 -12.18
CA ARG A 78 -16.19 15.57 -12.32
C ARG A 78 -14.75 15.31 -12.78
N LEU A 79 -14.13 14.22 -12.34
CA LEU A 79 -12.83 13.80 -12.85
C LEU A 79 -12.92 13.42 -14.34
N GLU A 80 -13.95 12.69 -14.73
CA GLU A 80 -14.22 12.32 -16.12
C GLU A 80 -14.51 13.54 -17.02
N GLU A 81 -15.09 14.60 -16.46
CA GLU A 81 -15.33 15.89 -17.17
C GLU A 81 -14.03 16.69 -17.40
N THR A 82 -12.92 16.40 -16.71
CA THR A 82 -11.65 17.13 -16.88
C THR A 82 -10.83 16.67 -18.08
N GLY A 83 -11.15 15.53 -18.69
CA GLY A 83 -10.46 15.01 -19.86
C GLY A 83 -10.68 13.52 -20.09
N GLN A 84 -9.97 12.98 -21.08
CA GLN A 84 -10.01 11.55 -21.38
C GLN A 84 -9.43 10.76 -20.21
N THR A 85 -10.23 9.90 -19.62
CA THR A 85 -9.83 9.09 -18.47
C THR A 85 -9.50 7.66 -18.86
N ILE A 86 -8.42 7.10 -18.32
CA ILE A 86 -8.00 5.71 -18.52
C ILE A 86 -7.65 5.12 -17.15
N PHE A 87 -8.21 3.96 -16.86
CA PHE A 87 -7.84 3.15 -15.72
C PHE A 87 -6.99 1.96 -16.19
N THR A 88 -5.85 1.76 -15.56
CA THR A 88 -4.96 0.64 -15.85
C THR A 88 -4.75 -0.22 -14.63
N ARG A 89 -4.67 -1.52 -14.84
CA ARG A 89 -4.30 -2.54 -13.86
C ARG A 89 -3.26 -3.46 -14.49
N ALA A 90 -2.14 -3.64 -13.84
CA ALA A 90 -1.07 -4.51 -14.30
C ALA A 90 -0.53 -5.38 -13.17
N THR A 91 -0.10 -6.58 -13.54
CA THR A 91 0.59 -7.53 -12.67
C THR A 91 1.86 -8.00 -13.39
N GLY A 92 2.95 -8.21 -12.80
CA GLY A 92 4.18 -8.64 -13.49
C GLY A 92 5.11 -7.49 -13.85
N GLU A 93 6.10 -7.76 -14.72
CA GLU A 93 7.25 -6.87 -14.94
C GLU A 93 7.10 -5.91 -16.13
N ASP A 94 6.17 -6.19 -17.05
CA ASP A 94 6.00 -5.37 -18.25
C ASP A 94 5.67 -3.90 -17.89
N GLY A 95 6.50 -2.97 -18.36
CA GLY A 95 6.35 -1.54 -18.09
C GLY A 95 6.52 -1.16 -16.61
N LEU A 96 7.17 -2.00 -15.80
CA LEU A 96 7.30 -1.78 -14.35
C LEU A 96 8.20 -0.59 -14.04
N ASP A 97 9.34 -0.45 -14.71
CA ASP A 97 10.26 0.65 -14.45
C ASP A 97 9.64 2.00 -14.78
N GLU A 98 8.94 2.10 -15.91
CA GLU A 98 8.22 3.32 -16.29
C GLU A 98 7.12 3.66 -15.27
N TRP A 99 6.35 2.65 -14.84
CA TRP A 99 5.33 2.83 -13.82
C TRP A 99 5.94 3.31 -12.48
N ILE A 100 7.09 2.76 -12.09
CA ILE A 100 7.80 3.17 -10.86
C ILE A 100 8.25 4.63 -10.97
N ASP A 101 8.83 5.02 -12.11
CA ASP A 101 9.28 6.39 -12.31
C ASP A 101 8.13 7.39 -12.26
N GLN A 102 7.02 7.09 -12.91
CA GLN A 102 5.79 7.90 -12.85
C GLN A 102 5.24 7.98 -11.41
N PHE A 103 5.24 6.87 -10.67
CA PHE A 103 4.81 6.85 -9.27
C PHE A 103 5.67 7.76 -8.39
N LEU A 104 6.99 7.63 -8.50
CA LEU A 104 7.94 8.42 -7.73
C LEU A 104 7.82 9.91 -8.04
N GLN A 105 7.67 10.27 -9.31
CA GLN A 105 7.44 11.67 -9.73
C GLN A 105 6.13 12.22 -9.18
N LEU A 106 5.05 11.43 -9.25
CA LEU A 106 3.75 11.83 -8.74
C LEU A 106 3.76 12.01 -7.21
N GLU A 107 4.45 11.12 -6.49
CA GLU A 107 4.58 11.23 -5.02
C GLU A 107 5.41 12.45 -4.61
N ASP A 108 6.47 12.76 -5.36
CA ASP A 108 7.36 13.88 -5.08
C ASP A 108 6.75 15.24 -5.42
N ALA A 109 5.88 15.29 -6.41
CA ALA A 109 5.14 16.50 -6.77
C ALA A 109 4.17 16.98 -5.68
N GLY A 110 3.76 16.09 -4.76
CA GLY A 110 2.85 16.39 -3.67
C GLY A 110 3.54 16.92 -2.39
N TRP A 111 2.75 17.01 -1.30
CA TRP A 111 3.22 17.52 0.00
C TRP A 111 4.46 16.78 0.54
N LYS A 112 4.60 15.48 0.22
CA LYS A 112 5.76 14.68 0.66
C LYS A 112 7.07 15.18 0.07
N GLY A 113 7.08 15.60 -1.19
CA GLY A 113 8.25 16.22 -1.80
C GLY A 113 8.56 17.57 -1.15
N GLN A 114 7.53 18.39 -0.88
CA GLN A 114 7.70 19.68 -0.20
C GLN A 114 8.29 19.52 1.20
N GLU A 115 7.92 18.45 1.92
CA GLU A 115 8.44 18.11 3.25
C GLU A 115 9.73 17.26 3.21
N SER A 116 10.31 17.00 2.03
CA SER A 116 11.47 16.12 1.85
C SER A 116 11.25 14.71 2.44
N SER A 117 10.00 14.23 2.42
CA SER A 117 9.58 12.93 2.94
C SER A 117 9.12 11.95 1.85
N SER A 118 9.25 12.34 0.57
CA SER A 118 8.97 11.47 -0.57
C SER A 118 9.97 10.32 -0.67
N LEU A 119 9.62 9.28 -1.40
CA LEU A 119 10.51 8.12 -1.60
C LEU A 119 11.82 8.49 -2.29
N ILE A 120 11.83 9.51 -3.16
CA ILE A 120 13.06 9.94 -3.84
C ILE A 120 13.88 10.92 -3.02
N SER A 121 13.37 11.45 -1.91
CA SER A 121 14.13 12.33 -1.01
C SER A 121 15.38 11.66 -0.42
N ALA A 122 15.41 10.31 -0.38
CA ALA A 122 16.59 9.55 0.00
C ALA A 122 16.81 8.37 -0.97
N ARG A 123 18.06 8.19 -1.40
CA ARG A 123 18.44 7.11 -2.34
C ARG A 123 18.01 5.73 -1.82
N GLN A 124 18.16 5.50 -0.52
CA GLN A 124 17.83 4.21 0.10
C GLN A 124 16.34 3.88 0.00
N THR A 125 15.46 4.87 0.20
CA THR A 125 14.00 4.66 0.10
C THR A 125 13.57 4.44 -1.34
N ALA A 126 14.15 5.15 -2.30
CA ALA A 126 13.92 4.96 -3.72
C ALA A 126 14.38 3.55 -4.18
N CYS A 127 15.60 3.12 -3.80
CA CYS A 127 16.09 1.77 -4.09
C CYS A 127 15.20 0.70 -3.46
N PHE A 128 14.87 0.84 -2.19
CA PHE A 128 13.99 -0.09 -1.49
C PHE A 128 12.63 -0.24 -2.19
N PHE A 129 12.03 0.88 -2.61
CA PHE A 129 10.75 0.84 -3.32
C PHE A 129 10.88 0.07 -4.64
N ARG A 130 11.89 0.38 -5.47
CA ARG A 130 12.14 -0.31 -6.75
C ARG A 130 12.39 -1.80 -6.54
N GLU A 131 13.30 -2.16 -5.66
CA GLU A 131 13.64 -3.55 -5.39
C GLU A 131 12.45 -4.35 -4.84
N SER A 132 11.63 -3.72 -3.97
CA SER A 132 10.42 -4.35 -3.43
C SER A 132 9.39 -4.65 -4.51
N LEU A 133 9.18 -3.72 -5.47
CA LEU A 133 8.22 -3.93 -6.55
C LEU A 133 8.73 -4.98 -7.55
N HIS A 134 10.00 -4.91 -7.94
CA HIS A 134 10.60 -5.94 -8.80
C HIS A 134 10.59 -7.33 -8.15
N GLY A 135 10.93 -7.41 -6.86
CA GLY A 135 10.84 -8.66 -6.10
C GLY A 135 9.44 -9.24 -6.10
N ALA A 136 8.43 -8.40 -5.82
CA ALA A 136 7.03 -8.82 -5.80
C ALA A 136 6.50 -9.19 -7.21
N ALA A 137 6.96 -8.50 -8.26
CA ALA A 137 6.57 -8.81 -9.64
C ALA A 137 7.09 -10.19 -10.08
N ARG A 138 8.37 -10.50 -9.80
CA ARG A 138 8.95 -11.82 -10.07
C ARG A 138 8.24 -12.96 -9.36
N GLU A 139 7.72 -12.69 -8.15
CA GLU A 139 6.96 -13.65 -7.36
C GLU A 139 5.46 -13.67 -7.72
N HIS A 140 5.03 -12.95 -8.76
CA HIS A 140 3.63 -12.78 -9.14
C HIS A 140 2.73 -12.25 -8.00
N ARG A 141 3.28 -11.40 -7.14
CA ARG A 141 2.63 -10.82 -5.96
C ARG A 141 2.43 -9.31 -6.04
N LEU A 142 2.69 -8.70 -7.20
CA LEU A 142 2.51 -7.28 -7.41
C LEU A 142 1.22 -7.01 -8.19
N GLU A 143 0.44 -6.05 -7.71
CA GLU A 143 -0.64 -5.41 -8.45
C GLU A 143 -0.39 -3.91 -8.49
N ARG A 144 -0.45 -3.34 -9.69
CA ARG A 144 -0.27 -1.92 -9.96
C ARG A 144 -1.52 -1.35 -10.59
N LEU A 145 -2.00 -0.28 -10.02
CA LEU A 145 -3.17 0.44 -10.51
C LEU A 145 -2.78 1.87 -10.84
N ALA A 146 -3.29 2.41 -11.94
CA ALA A 146 -3.14 3.82 -12.23
C ALA A 146 -4.40 4.39 -12.90
N PHE A 147 -4.72 5.61 -12.55
CA PHE A 147 -5.77 6.41 -13.14
C PHE A 147 -5.14 7.59 -13.84
N HIS A 148 -5.42 7.71 -15.14
CA HIS A 148 -4.86 8.74 -16.01
C HIS A 148 -5.95 9.70 -16.48
N ILE A 149 -5.58 10.96 -16.65
CA ILE A 149 -6.38 11.97 -17.33
C ILE A 149 -5.50 12.60 -18.41
N ASN A 150 -5.95 12.56 -19.66
CA ASN A 150 -5.21 13.06 -20.83
C ASN A 150 -3.80 12.48 -20.92
N GLY A 151 -3.66 11.19 -20.64
CA GLY A 151 -2.38 10.47 -20.69
C GLY A 151 -1.44 10.68 -19.49
N LYS A 152 -1.77 11.58 -18.55
CA LYS A 152 -0.98 11.80 -17.32
C LYS A 152 -1.53 11.01 -16.16
N PRO A 153 -0.70 10.32 -15.36
CA PRO A 153 -1.16 9.65 -14.16
C PRO A 153 -1.57 10.69 -13.11
N VAL A 154 -2.79 10.58 -12.61
CA VAL A 154 -3.32 11.47 -11.56
C VAL A 154 -3.55 10.74 -10.23
N ALA A 155 -3.55 9.42 -10.27
CA ALA A 155 -3.49 8.60 -9.06
C ALA A 155 -2.87 7.25 -9.39
N MET A 156 -2.04 6.74 -8.49
CA MET A 156 -1.35 5.47 -8.62
C MET A 156 -1.34 4.72 -7.29
N LEU A 157 -1.48 3.41 -7.35
CA LEU A 157 -1.54 2.54 -6.17
C LEU A 157 -0.81 1.23 -6.48
N CYS A 158 0.02 0.76 -5.56
CA CYS A 158 0.56 -0.59 -5.60
C CYS A 158 0.14 -1.41 -4.38
N ASN A 159 -0.20 -2.65 -4.65
CA ASN A 159 -0.61 -3.64 -3.65
C ASN A 159 0.33 -4.84 -3.71
N PHE A 160 0.65 -5.41 -2.56
CA PHE A 160 1.24 -6.74 -2.47
C PHE A 160 0.14 -7.77 -2.23
N VAL A 161 0.06 -8.75 -3.15
CA VAL A 161 -0.96 -9.78 -3.13
C VAL A 161 -0.36 -11.07 -2.58
N THR A 162 -0.84 -11.50 -1.44
CA THR A 162 -0.46 -12.77 -0.80
C THR A 162 -1.75 -13.49 -0.39
N PRO A 163 -2.30 -14.33 -1.29
CA PRO A 163 -3.59 -14.97 -1.01
C PRO A 163 -3.65 -15.62 0.37
N PRO A 164 -4.76 -15.49 1.10
CA PRO A 164 -6.01 -14.84 0.70
C PRO A 164 -6.05 -13.32 0.92
N LEU A 165 -4.94 -12.67 1.15
CA LEU A 165 -4.86 -11.24 1.48
C LEU A 165 -4.18 -10.43 0.37
N ALA A 166 -4.55 -9.15 0.30
CA ALA A 166 -3.82 -8.13 -0.43
C ALA A 166 -3.54 -6.96 0.52
N HIS A 167 -2.35 -6.39 0.41
CA HIS A 167 -1.89 -5.28 1.25
C HIS A 167 -1.62 -4.06 0.38
N SER A 168 -2.36 -2.98 0.61
CA SER A 168 -2.03 -1.70 0.00
C SER A 168 -0.68 -1.21 0.55
N PHE A 169 0.28 -1.02 -0.34
CA PHE A 169 1.64 -0.65 0.04
C PHE A 169 1.86 0.85 -0.02
N LYS A 170 1.66 1.44 -1.20
CA LYS A 170 1.86 2.87 -1.43
C LYS A 170 0.83 3.43 -2.39
N THR A 171 0.41 4.67 -2.11
CA THR A 171 -0.49 5.46 -2.96
C THR A 171 0.11 6.82 -3.21
N ALA A 172 0.05 7.30 -4.44
CA ALA A 172 0.35 8.67 -4.83
C ALA A 172 -0.83 9.24 -5.63
N PHE A 173 -1.07 10.52 -5.53
CA PHE A 173 -2.08 11.20 -6.33
C PHE A 173 -1.73 12.67 -6.54
N ASP A 174 -2.27 13.24 -7.61
CA ASP A 174 -2.14 14.66 -7.93
C ASP A 174 -2.93 15.51 -6.93
N GLU A 175 -2.25 16.31 -6.15
CA GLU A 175 -2.84 17.14 -5.10
C GLU A 175 -3.66 18.31 -5.62
N ASP A 176 -3.43 18.77 -6.82
CA ASP A 176 -4.28 19.78 -7.45
C ASP A 176 -5.72 19.26 -7.62
N LEU A 177 -5.85 17.94 -7.71
CA LEU A 177 -7.13 17.24 -7.81
C LEU A 177 -7.67 16.71 -6.48
N TYR A 178 -7.06 17.05 -5.33
CA TYR A 178 -7.41 16.47 -4.02
C TYR A 178 -8.91 16.58 -3.69
N LYS A 179 -9.58 17.68 -4.07
CA LYS A 179 -11.02 17.90 -3.85
C LYS A 179 -11.89 16.86 -4.57
N LEU A 180 -11.40 16.31 -5.64
CA LEU A 180 -12.08 15.28 -6.44
C LEU A 180 -11.72 13.86 -5.99
N SER A 181 -10.75 13.72 -5.08
CA SER A 181 -10.32 12.44 -4.51
C SER A 181 -9.89 11.43 -5.58
N PRO A 182 -8.87 11.72 -6.43
CA PRO A 182 -8.50 10.90 -7.59
C PRO A 182 -8.01 9.49 -7.23
N GLY A 183 -7.58 9.26 -6.01
CA GLY A 183 -7.20 7.93 -5.50
C GLY A 183 -8.39 6.99 -5.21
N MET A 184 -9.61 7.53 -5.08
CA MET A 184 -10.80 6.70 -4.78
C MET A 184 -11.19 5.71 -5.89
N PRO A 185 -11.04 6.03 -7.19
CA PRO A 185 -11.29 5.06 -8.25
C PRO A 185 -10.36 3.85 -8.24
N LEU A 186 -9.22 3.91 -7.52
CA LEU A 186 -8.22 2.84 -7.43
C LEU A 186 -8.51 1.85 -6.29
N GLN A 187 -9.40 2.16 -5.37
CA GLN A 187 -9.75 1.36 -4.20
C GLN A 187 -11.08 0.64 -4.42
#